data_531cb63edfc5ece900d53f55782a42c8
#
_entry.id   531cb63edfc5ece900d53f55782a42c8
#
_cell.length_a   1.000
_cell.length_b   1.000
_cell.length_c   1.000
_cell.angle_alpha   90.00
_cell.angle_beta   90.00
_cell.angle_gamma   90.00
#
_symmetry.space_group_name_H-M   'P 1'
#
loop_
_entity.id
_entity.type
_entity.pdbx_description
1 polymer ?
#
loop_
_entity_poly.entity_id
_entity_poly.type
_entity_poly.pdbx_seq_one_letter_code
_entity_poly.pdbx_strand_id
1 'polypeptide(L)'
;MSQIVRIEVRLPNGHWAGEVTRNHPNLVLQIIETMPLGKGRGTAQIAAEQELLSDLGNLSGIETVNLLGDDKASVTIASGGGGFIRPLRTVGVVPRTPFDVIDGWADWTIQCSSEQAKQLVNEIELENLQMKLKSTRSSEEKLLTARQREVFELAFRRGYWTAPREVTLTDLSTELGISKSTLSVMLHSIESKVIDKYYDEILS
;
A
#
# COMPACT_ATOMS: atom_id res chain seq x y z
N MET A 1 -11.29 -15.12 9.83
CA MET A 1 -10.72 -15.07 8.47
C MET A 1 -9.85 -13.82 8.36
N SER A 2 -8.70 -13.93 7.73
CA SER A 2 -7.81 -12.78 7.47
C SER A 2 -8.27 -12.04 6.21
N GLN A 3 -8.24 -10.73 6.26
CA GLN A 3 -8.62 -9.87 5.13
C GLN A 3 -7.64 -8.72 4.94
N ILE A 4 -7.64 -8.16 3.75
CA ILE A 4 -6.92 -6.94 3.39
C ILE A 4 -7.96 -5.85 3.22
N VAL A 5 -7.81 -4.77 3.99
CA VAL A 5 -8.70 -3.60 3.96
C VAL A 5 -7.88 -2.42 3.45
N ARG A 6 -8.36 -1.72 2.44
CA ARG A 6 -7.81 -0.44 1.97
C ARG A 6 -8.75 0.68 2.38
N ILE A 7 -8.21 1.66 3.10
CA ILE A 7 -8.94 2.81 3.61
C ILE A 7 -8.13 4.09 3.42
N GLU A 8 -8.80 5.19 3.13
CA GLU A 8 -8.24 6.51 3.32
C GLU A 8 -8.71 7.07 4.66
N VAL A 9 -7.78 7.59 5.45
CA VAL A 9 -8.08 8.21 6.75
C VAL A 9 -7.51 9.61 6.77
N ARG A 10 -8.32 10.60 7.15
CA ARG A 10 -7.85 11.96 7.35
C ARG A 10 -7.08 12.03 8.65
N LEU A 11 -5.79 12.33 8.55
CA LEU A 11 -4.92 12.46 9.71
C LEU A 11 -5.35 13.64 10.58
N PRO A 12 -5.31 13.50 11.91
CA PRO A 12 -5.74 14.57 12.83
C PRO A 12 -4.88 15.83 12.67
N ASN A 13 -5.40 16.95 13.17
CA ASN A 13 -4.63 18.18 13.27
C ASN A 13 -3.44 17.97 14.19
N GLY A 14 -2.31 18.59 13.85
CA GLY A 14 -1.04 18.39 14.57
C GLY A 14 -0.26 17.15 14.17
N HIS A 15 -0.82 16.27 13.34
CA HIS A 15 -0.06 15.14 12.77
C HIS A 15 0.87 15.66 11.66
N TRP A 16 2.17 15.49 11.83
CA TRP A 16 3.19 16.07 10.96
C TRP A 16 2.96 15.79 9.46
N ALA A 17 2.69 14.53 9.08
CA ALA A 17 2.45 14.16 7.69
C ALA A 17 1.14 14.75 7.14
N GLY A 18 0.12 14.87 8.01
CA GLY A 18 -1.13 15.53 7.67
C GLY A 18 -0.95 17.04 7.49
N GLU A 19 -0.17 17.70 8.35
CA GLU A 19 0.08 19.14 8.27
C GLU A 19 0.83 19.51 6.99
N VAL A 20 1.97 18.86 6.73
CA VAL A 20 2.79 19.19 5.56
C VAL A 20 2.02 18.97 4.25
N THR A 21 1.25 17.89 4.14
CA THR A 21 0.50 17.60 2.91
C THR A 21 -0.76 18.48 2.76
N ARG A 22 -1.34 19.00 3.84
CA ARG A 22 -2.39 20.02 3.74
C ARG A 22 -1.87 21.36 3.25
N ASN A 23 -0.61 21.71 3.56
CA ASN A 23 0.03 22.90 3.02
C ASN A 23 0.37 22.75 1.53
N HIS A 24 0.54 21.50 1.07
CA HIS A 24 0.87 21.14 -0.32
C HIS A 24 -0.13 20.10 -0.87
N PRO A 25 -1.40 20.46 -1.10
CA PRO A 25 -2.49 19.50 -1.34
C PRO A 25 -2.38 18.69 -2.64
N ASN A 26 -1.52 19.13 -3.57
CA ASN A 26 -1.28 18.47 -4.84
C ASN A 26 -0.02 17.60 -4.84
N LEU A 27 0.78 17.62 -3.75
CA LEU A 27 2.01 16.85 -3.64
C LEU A 27 1.79 15.59 -2.80
N VAL A 28 2.54 14.56 -3.17
CA VAL A 28 2.51 13.26 -2.49
C VAL A 28 3.64 13.18 -1.48
N LEU A 29 3.32 12.82 -0.25
CA LEU A 29 4.29 12.37 0.73
C LEU A 29 4.20 10.85 0.84
N GLN A 30 5.19 10.13 0.38
CA GLN A 30 5.26 8.67 0.54
C GLN A 30 5.99 8.31 1.83
N ILE A 31 5.35 7.54 2.68
CA ILE A 31 5.96 6.95 3.88
C ILE A 31 6.54 5.59 3.49
N ILE A 32 7.86 5.49 3.46
CA ILE A 32 8.59 4.29 3.04
C ILE A 32 8.72 3.30 4.20
N GLU A 33 9.15 3.80 5.36
CA GLU A 33 9.35 3.02 6.58
C GLU A 33 9.09 3.86 7.81
N THR A 34 8.69 3.22 8.90
CA THR A 34 8.50 3.89 10.20
C THR A 34 9.04 3.03 11.34
N MET A 35 9.63 3.68 12.35
CA MET A 35 10.10 3.00 13.54
C MET A 35 9.81 3.83 14.79
N PRO A 36 9.21 3.25 15.85
CA PRO A 36 9.07 3.93 17.13
C PRO A 36 10.41 4.04 17.86
N LEU A 37 10.71 5.21 18.42
CA LEU A 37 11.92 5.48 19.22
C LEU A 37 11.66 5.48 20.73
N GLY A 38 10.43 5.19 21.16
CA GLY A 38 10.01 5.25 22.56
C GLY A 38 9.62 6.67 22.99
N LYS A 39 9.00 6.77 24.18
CA LYS A 39 8.54 8.04 24.77
C LYS A 39 7.68 8.90 23.83
N GLY A 40 6.89 8.26 22.94
CA GLY A 40 6.03 8.96 21.98
C GLY A 40 6.75 9.55 20.77
N ARG A 41 8.05 9.31 20.62
CA ARG A 41 8.87 9.70 19.46
C ARG A 41 8.90 8.59 18.42
N GLY A 42 9.20 8.95 17.18
CA GLY A 42 9.37 8.01 16.08
C GLY A 42 10.36 8.52 15.05
N THR A 43 10.69 7.67 14.08
CA THR A 43 11.40 8.06 12.88
C THR A 43 10.68 7.47 11.67
N ALA A 44 10.76 8.16 10.54
CA ALA A 44 10.25 7.69 9.26
C ALA A 44 11.26 7.98 8.15
N GLN A 45 11.38 7.05 7.20
CA GLN A 45 11.95 7.31 5.90
C GLN A 45 10.82 7.66 4.94
N ILE A 46 11.03 8.72 4.17
CA ILE A 46 10.01 9.30 3.30
C ILE A 46 10.57 9.62 1.92
N ALA A 47 9.69 9.66 0.93
CA ALA A 47 9.96 10.27 -0.37
C ALA A 47 8.91 11.33 -0.66
N ALA A 48 9.35 12.46 -1.22
CA ALA A 48 8.49 13.56 -1.64
C ALA A 48 9.28 14.53 -2.53
N GLU A 49 8.55 15.42 -3.23
CA GLU A 49 9.17 16.53 -3.94
C GLU A 49 9.90 17.50 -2.99
N GLN A 50 10.95 18.15 -3.49
CA GLN A 50 11.82 19.00 -2.70
C GLN A 50 11.09 20.16 -2.01
N GLU A 51 10.02 20.67 -2.64
CA GLU A 51 9.16 21.71 -2.05
C GLU A 51 8.57 21.25 -0.72
N LEU A 52 8.02 20.03 -0.67
CA LEU A 52 7.44 19.44 0.54
C LEU A 52 8.53 19.12 1.59
N LEU A 53 9.67 18.57 1.15
CA LEU A 53 10.79 18.24 2.04
C LEU A 53 11.35 19.48 2.75
N SER A 54 11.39 20.63 2.09
CA SER A 54 11.90 21.88 2.66
C SER A 54 11.01 22.42 3.80
N ASP A 55 9.70 22.16 3.75
CA ASP A 55 8.76 22.63 4.76
C ASP A 55 8.69 21.75 6.02
N LEU A 56 9.21 20.51 5.94
CA LEU A 56 9.19 19.60 7.08
C LEU A 56 9.88 20.14 8.32
N GLY A 57 11.00 20.85 8.13
CA GLY A 57 11.77 21.44 9.24
C GLY A 57 11.03 22.56 9.98
N ASN A 58 9.96 23.10 9.42
CA ASN A 58 9.15 24.17 10.01
C ASN A 58 8.03 23.64 10.92
N LEU A 59 7.79 22.33 10.90
CA LEU A 59 6.73 21.70 11.68
C LEU A 59 7.14 21.42 13.11
N SER A 60 6.34 21.85 14.07
CA SER A 60 6.57 21.58 15.51
C SER A 60 6.58 20.09 15.88
N GLY A 61 6.00 19.24 15.03
CA GLY A 61 5.99 17.79 15.19
C GLY A 61 7.26 17.09 14.71
N ILE A 62 8.23 17.81 14.12
CA ILE A 62 9.48 17.27 13.60
C ILE A 62 10.65 17.79 14.44
N GLU A 63 11.52 16.89 14.90
CA GLU A 63 12.77 17.25 15.61
C GLU A 63 13.93 17.46 14.65
N THR A 64 14.09 16.56 13.68
CA THR A 64 15.18 16.63 12.69
C THR A 64 14.71 16.12 11.34
N VAL A 65 15.29 16.70 10.28
CA VAL A 65 15.16 16.26 8.90
C VAL A 65 16.56 16.04 8.35
N ASN A 66 16.86 14.83 7.90
CA ASN A 66 18.12 14.46 7.26
C ASN A 66 17.82 14.05 5.82
N LEU A 67 18.26 14.85 4.86
CA LEU A 67 18.11 14.54 3.44
C LEU A 67 18.98 13.32 3.08
N LEU A 68 18.40 12.38 2.34
CA LEU A 68 19.06 11.15 1.85
C LEU A 68 19.24 11.18 0.33
N GLY A 69 18.89 12.29 -0.32
CA GLY A 69 18.93 12.54 -1.75
C GLY A 69 18.02 13.72 -2.10
N ASP A 70 17.72 13.88 -3.38
CA ASP A 70 16.91 15.00 -3.86
C ASP A 70 15.42 14.83 -3.55
N ASP A 71 14.96 13.59 -3.42
CA ASP A 71 13.55 13.20 -3.25
C ASP A 71 13.28 12.39 -1.97
N LYS A 72 14.29 12.18 -1.10
CA LYS A 72 14.18 11.33 0.10
C LYS A 72 14.73 12.00 1.34
N ALA A 73 14.12 11.71 2.47
CA ALA A 73 14.60 12.14 3.78
C ALA A 73 14.33 11.11 4.87
N SER A 74 15.11 11.20 5.94
CA SER A 74 14.79 10.57 7.23
C SER A 74 14.37 11.67 8.20
N VAL A 75 13.20 11.52 8.79
CA VAL A 75 12.64 12.48 9.75
C VAL A 75 12.57 11.87 11.15
N THR A 76 12.92 12.65 12.17
CA THR A 76 12.66 12.28 13.56
C THR A 76 11.43 13.05 14.03
N ILE A 77 10.44 12.32 14.49
CA ILE A 77 9.14 12.84 14.91
C ILE A 77 9.17 13.06 16.41
N ALA A 78 8.83 14.27 16.85
CA ALA A 78 8.75 14.66 18.24
C ALA A 78 7.64 13.90 19.00
N SER A 79 7.74 13.85 20.32
CA SER A 79 6.64 13.37 21.15
C SER A 79 5.40 14.23 20.93
N GLY A 80 4.30 13.60 20.51
CA GLY A 80 3.06 14.32 20.17
C GLY A 80 2.99 14.83 18.73
N GLY A 81 4.08 14.76 17.95
CA GLY A 81 4.09 15.20 16.53
C GLY A 81 3.33 14.31 15.57
N GLY A 82 2.78 13.20 16.05
CA GLY A 82 1.99 12.24 15.26
C GLY A 82 2.81 11.01 14.86
N GLY A 83 2.61 9.93 15.58
CA GLY A 83 3.00 8.58 15.15
C GLY A 83 1.77 7.87 14.59
N PHE A 84 1.69 6.57 14.77
CA PHE A 84 0.44 5.85 14.48
C PHE A 84 -0.70 6.40 15.33
N ILE A 85 -1.80 6.75 14.69
CA ILE A 85 -2.99 7.25 15.37
C ILE A 85 -3.51 6.22 16.39
N ARG A 86 -4.20 6.71 17.42
CA ARG A 86 -4.71 5.86 18.50
C ARG A 86 -5.52 4.64 18.01
N PRO A 87 -6.44 4.75 17.04
CA PRO A 87 -7.18 3.61 16.50
C PRO A 87 -6.31 2.42 16.06
N LEU A 88 -5.23 2.67 15.33
CA LEU A 88 -4.31 1.62 14.90
C LEU A 88 -3.64 0.91 16.10
N ARG A 89 -3.21 1.69 17.10
CA ARG A 89 -2.58 1.15 18.33
C ARG A 89 -3.55 0.38 19.20
N THR A 90 -4.79 0.86 19.34
CA THR A 90 -5.83 0.19 20.13
C THR A 90 -6.20 -1.16 19.55
N VAL A 91 -6.34 -1.25 18.23
CA VAL A 91 -6.68 -2.49 17.54
C VAL A 91 -5.46 -3.40 17.34
N GLY A 92 -4.25 -2.85 17.41
CA GLY A 92 -3.01 -3.60 17.20
C GLY A 92 -2.79 -3.98 15.73
N VAL A 93 -3.14 -3.08 14.81
CA VAL A 93 -2.93 -3.25 13.37
C VAL A 93 -1.98 -2.20 12.83
N VAL A 94 -1.26 -2.56 11.76
CA VAL A 94 -0.24 -1.71 11.16
C VAL A 94 -0.54 -1.57 9.67
N PRO A 95 -0.56 -0.36 9.11
CA PRO A 95 -0.60 -0.15 7.67
C PRO A 95 0.65 -0.75 7.01
N ARG A 96 0.48 -1.32 5.84
CA ARG A 96 1.61 -1.72 5.01
C ARG A 96 2.35 -0.48 4.51
N THR A 97 3.64 -0.55 4.47
CA THR A 97 4.50 0.44 3.82
C THR A 97 5.03 -0.11 2.49
N PRO A 98 5.32 0.71 1.49
CA PRO A 98 5.07 2.16 1.50
C PRO A 98 3.58 2.50 1.42
N PHE A 99 3.21 3.71 1.86
CA PHE A 99 1.88 4.29 1.64
C PHE A 99 1.97 5.81 1.45
N ASP A 100 0.97 6.37 0.78
CA ASP A 100 0.94 7.76 0.42
C ASP A 100 0.07 8.60 1.37
N VAL A 101 0.46 9.85 1.54
CA VAL A 101 -0.33 10.88 2.22
C VAL A 101 -0.48 12.07 1.27
N ILE A 102 -1.72 12.47 0.97
CA ILE A 102 -2.06 13.57 0.07
C ILE A 102 -3.16 14.41 0.73
N ASP A 103 -2.99 15.73 0.78
CA ASP A 103 -3.96 16.67 1.41
C ASP A 103 -4.45 16.20 2.79
N GLY A 104 -3.55 15.65 3.60
CA GLY A 104 -3.88 15.12 4.93
C GLY A 104 -4.59 13.78 4.94
N TRP A 105 -4.79 13.12 3.81
CA TRP A 105 -5.36 11.79 3.70
C TRP A 105 -4.26 10.74 3.55
N ALA A 106 -4.19 9.79 4.46
CA ALA A 106 -3.33 8.63 4.39
C ALA A 106 -4.06 7.47 3.73
N ASP A 107 -3.49 6.87 2.68
CA ASP A 107 -4.04 5.70 2.00
C ASP A 107 -3.42 4.42 2.58
N TRP A 108 -4.17 3.73 3.42
CA TRP A 108 -3.67 2.57 4.15
C TRP A 108 -4.21 1.26 3.61
N THR A 109 -3.30 0.34 3.37
CA THR A 109 -3.60 -1.08 3.16
C THR A 109 -3.24 -1.83 4.45
N ILE A 110 -4.24 -2.45 5.09
CA ILE A 110 -4.10 -3.11 6.38
C ILE A 110 -4.52 -4.58 6.24
N GLN A 111 -3.65 -5.49 6.66
CA GLN A 111 -4.01 -6.90 6.80
C GLN A 111 -4.45 -7.17 8.24
N CYS A 112 -5.68 -7.65 8.41
CA CYS A 112 -6.28 -7.84 9.72
C CYS A 112 -7.35 -8.94 9.69
N SER A 113 -7.84 -9.35 10.86
CA SER A 113 -9.05 -10.19 10.95
C SER A 113 -10.31 -9.36 10.68
N SER A 114 -11.41 -10.04 10.36
CA SER A 114 -12.72 -9.36 10.20
C SER A 114 -13.18 -8.64 11.47
N GLU A 115 -12.79 -9.14 12.63
CA GLU A 115 -13.08 -8.50 13.92
C GLU A 115 -12.26 -7.24 14.11
N GLN A 116 -10.95 -7.30 13.84
CA GLN A 116 -10.07 -6.13 13.90
C GLN A 116 -10.49 -5.04 12.91
N ALA A 117 -10.97 -5.42 11.71
CA ALA A 117 -11.45 -4.43 10.75
C ALA A 117 -12.67 -3.67 11.27
N LYS A 118 -13.64 -4.36 11.87
CA LYS A 118 -14.81 -3.72 12.49
C LYS A 118 -14.41 -2.83 13.67
N GLN A 119 -13.52 -3.34 14.52
CA GLN A 119 -13.01 -2.58 15.66
C GLN A 119 -12.25 -1.33 15.19
N LEU A 120 -11.45 -1.41 14.11
CA LEU A 120 -10.73 -0.27 13.56
C LEU A 120 -11.71 0.83 13.09
N VAL A 121 -12.77 0.46 12.38
CA VAL A 121 -13.81 1.43 11.96
C VAL A 121 -14.42 2.11 13.17
N ASN A 122 -14.82 1.37 14.18
CA ASN A 122 -15.39 1.92 15.41
C ASN A 122 -14.41 2.87 16.14
N GLU A 123 -13.15 2.50 16.25
CA GLU A 123 -12.14 3.36 16.89
C GLU A 123 -11.86 4.64 16.11
N ILE A 124 -11.88 4.59 14.77
CA ILE A 124 -11.75 5.77 13.90
C ILE A 124 -12.95 6.70 14.10
N GLU A 125 -14.18 6.16 14.18
CA GLU A 125 -15.39 6.94 14.44
C GLU A 125 -15.38 7.58 15.84
N LEU A 126 -14.94 6.85 16.87
CA LEU A 126 -14.82 7.36 18.25
C LEU A 126 -13.84 8.54 18.36
N GLU A 127 -12.79 8.56 17.56
CA GLU A 127 -11.85 9.68 17.46
C GLU A 127 -12.35 10.82 16.54
N ASN A 128 -13.57 10.72 15.98
CA ASN A 128 -14.15 11.66 15.02
C ASN A 128 -13.27 11.89 13.78
N LEU A 129 -12.50 10.87 13.36
CA LEU A 129 -11.68 10.93 12.16
C LEU A 129 -12.51 10.58 10.93
N GLN A 130 -12.30 11.32 9.85
CA GLN A 130 -12.94 11.02 8.58
C GLN A 130 -12.24 9.82 7.93
N MET A 131 -13.01 8.87 7.42
CA MET A 131 -12.53 7.67 6.74
C MET A 131 -13.35 7.40 5.48
N LYS A 132 -12.67 6.85 4.45
CA LYS A 132 -13.28 6.31 3.24
C LYS A 132 -12.84 4.86 3.07
N LEU A 133 -13.78 3.93 3.03
CA LEU A 133 -13.49 2.54 2.70
C LEU A 133 -13.32 2.42 1.17
N LYS A 134 -12.14 2.01 0.72
CA LYS A 134 -11.84 1.81 -0.71
C LYS A 134 -12.13 0.39 -1.15
N SER A 135 -11.66 -0.60 -0.40
CA SER A 135 -11.90 -2.01 -0.70
C SER A 135 -11.72 -2.90 0.53
N THR A 136 -12.36 -4.06 0.48
CA THR A 136 -12.13 -5.16 1.42
C THR A 136 -12.07 -6.45 0.62
N ARG A 137 -11.01 -7.25 0.79
CA ARG A 137 -10.83 -8.54 0.15
C ARG A 137 -10.30 -9.58 1.14
N SER A 138 -10.64 -10.84 0.94
CA SER A 138 -10.08 -11.91 1.75
C SER A 138 -8.59 -12.07 1.44
N SER A 139 -7.76 -12.17 2.48
CA SER A 139 -6.31 -12.43 2.29
C SER A 139 -6.04 -13.88 1.83
N GLU A 140 -7.03 -14.76 1.96
CA GLU A 140 -6.97 -16.15 1.48
C GLU A 140 -7.46 -16.27 0.03
N GLU A 141 -7.96 -15.19 -0.55
CA GLU A 141 -8.37 -15.17 -1.94
C GLU A 141 -7.15 -15.39 -2.82
N LYS A 142 -7.02 -16.62 -3.30
CA LYS A 142 -5.94 -16.99 -4.21
C LYS A 142 -6.08 -16.12 -5.45
N LEU A 143 -5.06 -15.35 -5.77
CA LEU A 143 -5.03 -14.49 -6.97
C LEU A 143 -5.48 -15.25 -8.21
N LEU A 144 -5.02 -16.49 -8.34
CA LEU A 144 -5.36 -17.39 -9.44
C LEU A 144 -6.12 -18.60 -8.91
N THR A 145 -7.16 -19.04 -9.63
CA THR A 145 -7.79 -20.34 -9.41
C THR A 145 -6.77 -21.46 -9.63
N ALA A 146 -7.04 -22.66 -9.16
CA ALA A 146 -6.14 -23.82 -9.34
C ALA A 146 -5.80 -24.02 -10.83
N ARG A 147 -6.80 -23.93 -11.74
CA ARG A 147 -6.57 -24.07 -13.18
C ARG A 147 -5.81 -22.89 -13.77
N GLN A 148 -6.09 -21.66 -13.35
CA GLN A 148 -5.30 -20.49 -13.77
C GLN A 148 -3.85 -20.57 -13.32
N ARG A 149 -3.60 -21.09 -12.11
CA ARG A 149 -2.23 -21.31 -11.60
C ARG A 149 -1.48 -22.33 -12.46
N GLU A 150 -2.09 -23.47 -12.77
CA GLU A 150 -1.50 -24.49 -13.63
C GLU A 150 -1.09 -23.91 -15.00
N VAL A 151 -2.01 -23.17 -15.63
CA VAL A 151 -1.76 -22.50 -16.92
C VAL A 151 -0.63 -21.47 -16.77
N PHE A 152 -0.65 -20.66 -15.73
CA PHE A 152 0.38 -19.65 -15.47
C PHE A 152 1.76 -20.28 -15.30
N GLU A 153 1.87 -21.31 -14.45
CA GLU A 153 3.14 -21.99 -14.17
C GLU A 153 3.70 -22.68 -15.43
N LEU A 154 2.85 -23.31 -16.23
CA LEU A 154 3.26 -23.93 -17.50
C LEU A 154 3.75 -22.88 -18.48
N ALA A 155 2.95 -21.83 -18.73
CA ALA A 155 3.29 -20.76 -19.65
C ALA A 155 4.58 -20.04 -19.26
N PHE A 156 4.77 -19.81 -17.94
CA PHE A 156 5.98 -19.19 -17.41
C PHE A 156 7.21 -20.08 -17.66
N ARG A 157 7.15 -21.34 -17.27
CA ARG A 157 8.25 -22.29 -17.46
C ARG A 157 8.60 -22.54 -18.92
N ARG A 158 7.63 -22.44 -19.83
CA ARG A 158 7.81 -22.64 -21.27
C ARG A 158 8.21 -21.35 -22.00
N GLY A 159 8.46 -20.24 -21.29
CA GLY A 159 8.93 -19.00 -21.89
C GLY A 159 7.87 -18.28 -22.73
N TYR A 160 6.59 -18.39 -22.39
CA TYR A 160 5.53 -17.69 -23.14
C TYR A 160 5.64 -16.17 -23.08
N TRP A 161 6.14 -15.64 -21.96
CA TRP A 161 6.35 -14.20 -21.74
C TRP A 161 7.79 -13.75 -21.96
N THR A 162 8.71 -14.61 -22.39
CA THR A 162 10.06 -14.20 -22.77
C THR A 162 10.07 -13.42 -24.10
N ALA A 163 11.13 -12.64 -24.32
CA ALA A 163 11.34 -11.94 -25.59
C ALA A 163 12.72 -12.36 -26.17
N PRO A 164 12.76 -13.14 -27.27
CA PRO A 164 11.63 -13.68 -28.03
C PRO A 164 10.87 -14.79 -27.28
N ARG A 165 9.59 -15.02 -27.64
CA ARG A 165 8.81 -16.12 -27.06
C ARG A 165 9.43 -17.48 -27.43
N GLU A 166 9.54 -18.35 -26.45
CA GLU A 166 10.09 -19.71 -26.63
C GLU A 166 9.02 -20.75 -26.94
N VAL A 167 7.74 -20.45 -26.69
CA VAL A 167 6.59 -21.31 -26.95
C VAL A 167 5.44 -20.54 -27.57
N THR A 168 4.67 -21.20 -28.47
CA THR A 168 3.49 -20.59 -29.07
C THR A 168 2.22 -20.88 -28.27
N LEU A 169 1.18 -20.05 -28.49
CA LEU A 169 -0.15 -20.32 -27.95
C LEU A 169 -0.70 -21.67 -28.40
N THR A 170 -0.35 -22.10 -29.62
CA THR A 170 -0.74 -23.39 -30.19
C THR A 170 -0.16 -24.54 -29.38
N ASP A 171 1.14 -24.50 -29.13
CA ASP A 171 1.84 -25.57 -28.40
C ASP A 171 1.31 -25.69 -26.98
N LEU A 172 1.15 -24.55 -26.27
CA LEU A 172 0.57 -24.54 -24.93
C LEU A 172 -0.86 -25.06 -24.88
N SER A 173 -1.69 -24.70 -25.87
CA SER A 173 -3.07 -25.18 -25.94
C SER A 173 -3.16 -26.69 -26.14
N THR A 174 -2.26 -27.24 -26.95
CA THR A 174 -2.14 -28.68 -27.17
C THR A 174 -1.68 -29.40 -25.88
N GLU A 175 -0.64 -28.87 -25.23
CA GLU A 175 -0.10 -29.45 -23.99
C GLU A 175 -1.13 -29.43 -22.84
N LEU A 176 -1.96 -28.37 -22.76
CA LEU A 176 -3.02 -28.22 -21.76
C LEU A 176 -4.32 -28.92 -22.10
N GLY A 177 -4.46 -29.45 -23.32
CA GLY A 177 -5.67 -30.12 -23.82
C GLY A 177 -6.89 -29.20 -23.92
N ILE A 178 -6.69 -27.90 -24.21
CA ILE A 178 -7.76 -26.89 -24.34
C ILE A 178 -7.68 -26.15 -25.66
N SER A 179 -8.76 -25.49 -26.07
CA SER A 179 -8.75 -24.69 -27.29
C SER A 179 -7.87 -23.45 -27.16
N LYS A 180 -7.30 -22.97 -28.27
CA LYS A 180 -6.53 -21.73 -28.32
C LYS A 180 -7.32 -20.52 -27.80
N SER A 181 -8.61 -20.44 -28.14
CA SER A 181 -9.47 -19.35 -27.68
C SER A 181 -9.67 -19.40 -26.16
N THR A 182 -9.89 -20.57 -25.59
CA THR A 182 -10.01 -20.75 -24.13
C THR A 182 -8.70 -20.35 -23.43
N LEU A 183 -7.56 -20.81 -23.97
CA LEU A 183 -6.24 -20.48 -23.40
C LEU A 183 -5.98 -18.98 -23.50
N SER A 184 -6.26 -18.34 -24.62
CA SER A 184 -6.07 -16.89 -24.80
C SER A 184 -6.84 -16.06 -23.78
N VAL A 185 -8.13 -16.37 -23.59
CA VAL A 185 -8.98 -15.70 -22.58
C VAL A 185 -8.44 -15.93 -21.17
N MET A 186 -7.98 -17.15 -20.87
CA MET A 186 -7.44 -17.48 -19.55
C MET A 186 -6.12 -16.76 -19.28
N LEU A 187 -5.20 -16.72 -20.25
CA LEU A 187 -3.94 -15.98 -20.12
C LEU A 187 -4.21 -14.49 -19.91
N HIS A 188 -5.10 -13.89 -20.69
CA HIS A 188 -5.47 -12.48 -20.52
C HIS A 188 -6.06 -12.21 -19.12
N SER A 189 -6.92 -13.10 -18.62
CA SER A 189 -7.45 -12.98 -17.24
C SER A 189 -6.36 -13.13 -16.16
N ILE A 190 -5.36 -13.99 -16.40
CA ILE A 190 -4.21 -14.16 -15.50
C ILE A 190 -3.35 -12.90 -15.53
N GLU A 191 -3.01 -12.40 -16.71
CA GLU A 191 -2.21 -11.18 -16.92
C GLU A 191 -2.84 -9.97 -16.21
N SER A 192 -4.14 -9.75 -16.44
CA SER A 192 -4.88 -8.67 -15.76
C SER A 192 -4.75 -8.76 -14.24
N LYS A 193 -5.03 -9.93 -13.66
CA LYS A 193 -4.96 -10.13 -12.20
C LYS A 193 -3.56 -9.91 -11.63
N VAL A 194 -2.52 -10.38 -12.34
CA VAL A 194 -1.12 -10.23 -11.91
C VAL A 194 -0.70 -8.76 -12.01
N ILE A 195 -1.06 -8.08 -13.07
CA ILE A 195 -0.76 -6.66 -13.28
C ILE A 195 -1.47 -5.80 -12.22
N ASP A 196 -2.78 -6.03 -12.00
CA ASP A 196 -3.57 -5.31 -10.99
C ASP A 196 -2.95 -5.50 -9.59
N LYS A 197 -2.54 -6.73 -9.27
CA LYS A 197 -1.87 -7.02 -8.00
C LYS A 197 -0.54 -6.30 -7.87
N TYR A 198 0.27 -6.32 -8.93
CA TYR A 198 1.55 -5.62 -8.95
C TYR A 198 1.36 -4.11 -8.80
N TYR A 199 0.40 -3.54 -9.50
CA TYR A 199 0.05 -2.13 -9.38
C TYR A 199 -0.32 -1.77 -7.93
N ASP A 200 -1.21 -2.56 -7.32
CA ASP A 200 -1.65 -2.36 -5.93
C ASP A 200 -0.52 -2.52 -4.89
N GLU A 201 0.49 -3.36 -5.17
CA GLU A 201 1.56 -3.67 -4.20
C GLU A 201 2.80 -2.76 -4.33
N ILE A 202 3.05 -2.20 -5.51
CA ILE A 202 4.32 -1.51 -5.81
C ILE A 202 4.11 -0.05 -6.22
N LEU A 203 2.97 0.28 -6.84
CA LEU A 203 2.72 1.61 -7.41
C LEU A 203 1.60 2.38 -6.72
N SER A 204 0.97 1.81 -5.67
CA SER A 204 -0.11 2.49 -4.92
C SER A 204 0.29 2.87 -3.49
#